data_9103f756c17b622f3c875658e807c303
#
_entry.id   9103f756c17b622f3c875658e807c303
#
_cell.length_a   1.000
_cell.length_b   1.000
_cell.length_c   1.000
_cell.angle_alpha   90.00
_cell.angle_beta   90.00
_cell.angle_gamma   90.00
#
_symmetry.space_group_name_H-M   'P 1'
#
loop_
_entity.id
_entity.type
_entity.pdbx_description
1 polymer ?
#
loop_
_entity_poly.entity_id
_entity_poly.type
_entity_poly.pdbx_seq_one_letter_code
_entity_poly.pdbx_strand_id
1 'polypeptide(L)'
;MVEQIISNQTGIPLQKIKVVLELFAEGATIPFIARYRKDKTGGLDEIELAEIRNAHKLQIDISERRTYILKVLEEKNVLTDALKAALNKAKDLIALEDIYAPYKTKRKSR
;
A
#
# COMPACT_ATOMS: atom_id res chain seq x y z
N MET A 1 1.68 -5.48 -8.86
CA MET A 1 2.59 -4.34 -8.93
C MET A 1 2.00 -3.13 -8.28
N VAL A 2 2.74 -2.57 -7.35
CA VAL A 2 2.24 -1.43 -6.57
C VAL A 2 2.00 -0.23 -7.49
N GLU A 3 2.90 0.01 -8.43
CA GLU A 3 2.77 1.15 -9.32
C GLU A 3 1.49 1.10 -10.13
N GLN A 4 1.12 -0.09 -10.60
CA GLN A 4 -0.10 -0.24 -11.38
C GLN A 4 -1.33 0.04 -10.52
N ILE A 5 -1.32 -0.41 -9.28
CA ILE A 5 -2.43 -0.16 -8.38
C ILE A 5 -2.58 1.34 -8.13
N ILE A 6 -1.46 2.02 -7.91
CA ILE A 6 -1.48 3.46 -7.69
C ILE A 6 -1.99 4.18 -8.93
N SER A 7 -1.55 3.75 -10.11
CA SER A 7 -2.01 4.34 -11.35
C SER A 7 -3.52 4.21 -11.49
N ASN A 8 -4.06 3.03 -11.17
CA ASN A 8 -5.49 2.81 -11.25
C ASN A 8 -6.26 3.66 -10.26
N GLN A 9 -5.69 3.88 -9.08
CA GLN A 9 -6.38 4.64 -8.03
C GLN A 9 -6.33 6.15 -8.28
N THR A 10 -5.23 6.65 -8.81
CA THR A 10 -5.04 8.10 -8.96
C THR A 10 -5.32 8.60 -10.36
N GLY A 11 -5.32 7.72 -11.34
CA GLY A 11 -5.47 8.14 -12.74
C GLY A 11 -4.19 8.70 -13.34
N ILE A 12 -3.08 8.65 -12.62
CA ILE A 12 -1.81 9.16 -13.10
C ILE A 12 -1.10 8.08 -13.91
N PRO A 13 -0.49 8.43 -15.06
CA PRO A 13 0.19 7.43 -15.89
C PRO A 13 1.27 6.68 -15.12
N LEU A 14 1.37 5.39 -15.41
CA LEU A 14 2.30 4.51 -14.73
C LEU A 14 3.74 4.99 -14.77
N GLN A 15 4.18 5.50 -15.90
CA GLN A 15 5.55 5.97 -16.03
C GLN A 15 5.86 7.12 -15.09
N LYS A 16 4.90 8.03 -14.92
CA LYS A 16 5.09 9.15 -14.01
C LYS A 16 5.17 8.66 -12.57
N ILE A 17 4.35 7.67 -12.24
CA ILE A 17 4.37 7.11 -10.89
C ILE A 17 5.73 6.48 -10.60
N LYS A 18 6.27 5.73 -11.54
CA LYS A 18 7.58 5.12 -11.35
C LYS A 18 8.66 6.15 -11.07
N VAL A 19 8.65 7.24 -11.85
CA VAL A 19 9.62 8.31 -11.66
C VAL A 19 9.48 8.93 -10.29
N VAL A 20 8.24 9.21 -9.87
CA VAL A 20 7.99 9.85 -8.58
C VAL A 20 8.45 8.95 -7.44
N LEU A 21 8.15 7.66 -7.53
CA LEU A 21 8.56 6.74 -6.48
C LEU A 21 10.08 6.63 -6.38
N GLU A 22 10.77 6.69 -7.50
CA GLU A 22 12.23 6.72 -7.50
C GLU A 22 12.75 7.96 -6.80
N LEU A 23 12.12 9.11 -7.09
CA LEU A 23 12.54 10.36 -6.45
C LEU A 23 12.30 10.31 -4.94
N PHE A 24 11.16 9.74 -4.51
CA PHE A 24 10.92 9.57 -3.08
C PHE A 24 11.96 8.66 -2.45
N ALA A 25 12.38 7.61 -3.15
CA ALA A 25 13.38 6.69 -2.64
C ALA A 25 14.73 7.38 -2.47
N GLU A 26 14.99 8.42 -3.27
CA GLU A 26 16.20 9.21 -3.15
C GLU A 26 16.12 10.24 -2.02
N GLY A 27 14.99 10.34 -1.37
CA GLY A 27 14.80 11.28 -0.28
C GLY A 27 14.19 12.61 -0.68
N ALA A 28 13.73 12.72 -1.93
CA ALA A 28 13.14 13.98 -2.39
C ALA A 28 11.79 14.21 -1.71
N THR A 29 11.51 15.46 -1.37
CA THR A 29 10.24 15.83 -0.78
C THR A 29 9.27 16.27 -1.87
N ILE A 30 7.97 16.32 -1.51
CA ILE A 30 6.94 16.74 -2.45
C ILE A 30 7.21 18.17 -2.95
N PRO A 31 7.46 19.17 -2.08
CA PRO A 31 7.75 20.51 -2.58
C PRO A 31 8.97 20.57 -3.49
N PHE A 32 10.00 19.79 -3.18
CA PHE A 32 11.20 19.75 -4.00
C PHE A 32 10.90 19.21 -5.39
N ILE A 33 10.14 18.11 -5.46
CA ILE A 33 9.81 17.51 -6.75
C ILE A 33 8.93 18.45 -7.55
N ALA A 34 7.92 19.04 -6.92
CA ALA A 34 7.01 19.95 -7.61
C ALA A 34 7.72 21.16 -8.18
N ARG A 35 8.78 21.61 -7.51
CA ARG A 35 9.48 22.82 -7.92
C ARG A 35 10.66 22.53 -8.84
N TYR A 36 11.42 21.48 -8.57
CA TYR A 36 12.70 21.28 -9.24
C TYR A 36 12.75 20.03 -10.12
N ARG A 37 11.70 19.23 -10.14
CA ARG A 37 11.68 18.00 -10.95
C ARG A 37 10.45 17.90 -11.82
N LYS A 38 9.91 19.03 -12.23
CA LYS A 38 8.73 19.04 -13.08
C LYS A 38 8.97 18.34 -14.40
N ASP A 39 10.16 18.52 -14.94
CA ASP A 39 10.49 17.90 -16.21
C ASP A 39 10.49 16.37 -16.12
N LYS A 40 10.90 15.83 -14.98
CA LYS A 40 10.93 14.39 -14.80
C LYS A 40 9.55 13.82 -14.54
N THR A 41 8.70 14.56 -13.86
CA THR A 41 7.37 14.07 -13.52
C THR A 41 6.32 14.42 -14.57
N GLY A 42 6.68 15.21 -15.56
CA GLY A 42 5.72 15.65 -16.55
C GLY A 42 4.78 16.72 -16.06
N GLY A 43 5.19 17.47 -15.03
CA GLY A 43 4.42 18.60 -14.54
C GLY A 43 3.44 18.29 -13.43
N LEU A 44 3.65 17.19 -12.71
CA LEU A 44 2.79 16.86 -11.58
C LEU A 44 2.92 17.94 -10.50
N ASP A 45 1.76 18.33 -9.94
CA ASP A 45 1.76 19.32 -8.87
C ASP A 45 1.83 18.66 -7.51
N GLU A 46 1.84 19.48 -6.45
CA GLU A 46 1.98 18.95 -5.10
C GLU A 46 0.81 18.05 -4.71
N ILE A 47 -0.37 18.35 -5.21
CA ILE A 47 -1.54 17.53 -4.88
C ILE A 47 -1.40 16.15 -5.50
N GLU A 48 -1.00 16.08 -6.76
CA GLU A 48 -0.82 14.80 -7.43
C GLU A 48 0.31 14.00 -6.79
N LEU A 49 1.40 14.66 -6.42
CA LEU A 49 2.50 13.99 -5.76
C LEU A 49 2.08 13.45 -4.41
N ALA A 50 1.26 14.19 -3.68
CA ALA A 50 0.74 13.73 -2.39
C ALA A 50 -0.16 12.52 -2.57
N GLU A 51 -0.96 12.50 -3.63
CA GLU A 51 -1.81 11.34 -3.90
C GLU A 51 -0.98 10.09 -4.13
N ILE A 52 0.10 10.23 -4.89
CA ILE A 52 1.00 9.10 -5.15
C ILE A 52 1.63 8.61 -3.84
N ARG A 53 2.12 9.56 -3.03
CA ARG A 53 2.76 9.19 -1.78
C ARG A 53 1.78 8.48 -0.84
N ASN A 54 0.58 9.01 -0.71
CA ASN A 54 -0.40 8.43 0.18
C ASN A 54 -0.85 7.05 -0.30
N ALA A 55 -1.06 6.91 -1.60
CA ALA A 55 -1.45 5.62 -2.16
C ALA A 55 -0.33 4.60 -1.98
N HIS A 56 0.92 5.03 -2.17
CA HIS A 56 2.06 4.14 -2.00
C HIS A 56 2.19 3.69 -0.55
N LYS A 57 2.06 4.64 0.38
CA LYS A 57 2.13 4.31 1.80
C LYS A 57 1.03 3.33 2.18
N LEU A 58 -0.16 3.55 1.67
CA LEU A 58 -1.28 2.65 1.97
C LEU A 58 -0.98 1.23 1.46
N GLN A 59 -0.40 1.12 0.26
CA GLN A 59 -0.06 -0.19 -0.27
C GLN A 59 0.99 -0.89 0.57
N ILE A 60 1.97 -0.14 1.07
CA ILE A 60 2.97 -0.70 1.97
C ILE A 60 2.31 -1.17 3.25
N ASP A 61 1.43 -0.37 3.83
CA ASP A 61 0.74 -0.75 5.06
C ASP A 61 -0.10 -2.01 4.86
N ILE A 62 -0.80 -2.09 3.73
CA ILE A 62 -1.59 -3.27 3.41
C ILE A 62 -0.70 -4.51 3.29
N SER A 63 0.41 -4.36 2.59
CA SER A 63 1.33 -5.48 2.38
C SER A 63 1.92 -5.97 3.71
N GLU A 64 2.33 -5.04 4.56
CA GLU A 64 2.90 -5.40 5.86
C GLU A 64 1.85 -6.05 6.75
N ARG A 65 0.65 -5.52 6.74
CA ARG A 65 -0.43 -6.09 7.56
C ARG A 65 -0.79 -7.49 7.06
N ARG A 66 -0.85 -7.65 5.75
CA ARG A 66 -1.14 -8.97 5.16
C ARG A 66 -0.09 -9.99 5.61
N THR A 67 1.16 -9.63 5.54
CA THR A 67 2.25 -10.52 5.96
C THR A 67 2.11 -10.87 7.43
N TYR A 68 1.82 -9.88 8.26
CA TYR A 68 1.62 -10.12 9.69
C TYR A 68 0.49 -11.11 9.94
N ILE A 69 -0.64 -10.90 9.26
CA ILE A 69 -1.80 -11.76 9.45
C ILE A 69 -1.49 -13.18 8.99
N LEU A 70 -0.83 -13.31 7.84
CA LEU A 70 -0.46 -14.63 7.34
C LEU A 70 0.42 -15.37 8.35
N LYS A 71 1.38 -14.67 8.93
CA LYS A 71 2.26 -15.27 9.90
C LYS A 71 1.50 -15.72 11.15
N VAL A 72 0.62 -14.87 11.65
CA VAL A 72 -0.16 -15.20 12.84
C VAL A 72 -1.04 -16.40 12.60
N LEU A 73 -1.73 -16.43 11.46
CA LEU A 73 -2.61 -17.55 11.14
C LEU A 73 -1.83 -18.84 10.97
N GLU A 74 -0.64 -18.74 10.40
CA GLU A 74 0.21 -19.92 10.26
C GLU A 74 0.64 -20.46 11.62
N GLU A 75 1.01 -19.57 12.52
CA GLU A 75 1.41 -19.96 13.86
C GLU A 75 0.27 -20.61 14.64
N LYS A 76 -0.95 -20.18 14.35
CA LYS A 76 -2.13 -20.77 15.00
C LYS A 76 -2.61 -22.04 14.32
N ASN A 77 -1.99 -22.41 13.22
CA ASN A 77 -2.36 -23.59 12.44
C ASN A 77 -3.76 -23.50 11.89
N VAL A 78 -4.23 -22.30 11.59
CA VAL A 78 -5.56 -22.11 11.00
C VAL A 78 -5.48 -21.57 9.58
N LEU A 79 -4.28 -21.36 9.07
CA LEU A 79 -4.11 -20.81 7.73
C LEU A 79 -4.43 -21.87 6.67
N THR A 80 -5.35 -21.54 5.77
CA THR A 80 -5.73 -22.43 4.68
C THR A 80 -5.47 -21.74 3.36
N ASP A 81 -5.54 -22.52 2.28
CA ASP A 81 -5.38 -21.93 0.95
C ASP A 81 -6.48 -20.91 0.68
N ALA A 82 -7.69 -21.17 1.16
CA ALA A 82 -8.78 -20.21 1.01
C ALA A 82 -8.49 -18.90 1.73
N LEU A 83 -7.92 -18.99 2.94
CA LEU A 83 -7.56 -17.77 3.67
C LEU A 83 -6.44 -17.02 2.98
N LYS A 84 -5.45 -17.73 2.47
CA LYS A 84 -4.38 -17.08 1.72
C LYS A 84 -4.94 -16.33 0.53
N ALA A 85 -5.83 -16.96 -0.22
CA ALA A 85 -6.42 -16.33 -1.40
C ALA A 85 -7.23 -15.10 -0.99
N ALA A 86 -8.01 -15.21 0.09
CA ALA A 86 -8.81 -14.08 0.54
C ALA A 86 -7.93 -12.91 0.95
N LEU A 87 -6.84 -13.18 1.68
CA LEU A 87 -5.94 -12.13 2.11
C LEU A 87 -5.23 -11.47 0.92
N ASN A 88 -4.86 -12.28 -0.08
CA ASN A 88 -4.21 -11.74 -1.28
C ASN A 88 -5.16 -10.89 -2.12
N LYS A 89 -6.46 -11.17 -2.04
CA LYS A 89 -7.45 -10.39 -2.77
C LYS A 89 -7.87 -9.12 -2.05
N ALA A 90 -7.57 -9.04 -0.77
CA ALA A 90 -7.95 -7.86 0.02
C ALA A 90 -7.24 -6.63 -0.53
N LYS A 91 -7.99 -5.57 -0.77
CA LYS A 91 -7.47 -4.37 -1.40
C LYS A 91 -7.20 -3.24 -0.42
N ASP A 92 -7.66 -3.37 0.81
CA ASP A 92 -7.44 -2.34 1.81
C ASP A 92 -7.35 -2.99 3.18
N LEU A 93 -7.03 -2.14 4.16
CA LEU A 93 -6.85 -2.63 5.52
C LEU A 93 -8.15 -3.15 6.12
N ILE A 94 -9.27 -2.54 5.77
CA ILE A 94 -10.55 -2.98 6.30
C ILE A 94 -10.85 -4.42 5.87
N ALA A 95 -10.61 -4.72 4.59
CA ALA A 95 -10.82 -6.08 4.10
C ALA A 95 -9.92 -7.08 4.81
N LEU A 96 -8.66 -6.70 5.05
CA LEU A 96 -7.74 -7.57 5.78
C LEU A 96 -8.23 -7.81 7.21
N GLU A 97 -8.67 -6.75 7.87
CA GLU A 97 -9.14 -6.89 9.24
C GLU A 97 -10.41 -7.72 9.33
N ASP A 98 -11.30 -7.57 8.35
CA ASP A 98 -12.51 -8.40 8.32
C ASP A 98 -12.18 -9.88 8.23
N ILE A 99 -11.21 -10.22 7.39
CA ILE A 99 -10.80 -11.62 7.24
C ILE A 99 -10.16 -12.14 8.51
N TYR A 100 -9.35 -11.29 9.14
CA TYR A 100 -8.60 -11.67 10.32
C TYR A 100 -9.44 -11.70 11.60
N ALA A 101 -10.51 -10.91 11.64
CA ALA A 101 -11.28 -10.71 12.87
C ALA A 101 -11.68 -12.01 13.57
N PRO A 102 -12.19 -13.04 12.86
CA PRO A 102 -12.57 -14.28 13.54
C PRO A 102 -11.42 -15.02 14.20
N TYR A 103 -10.19 -14.69 13.79
CA TYR A 103 -9.02 -15.41 14.27
C TYR A 103 -8.20 -14.62 15.28
N LYS A 104 -8.61 -13.39 15.59
CA LYS A 104 -7.89 -12.60 16.58
C LYS A 104 -8.02 -13.24 17.94
N THR A 105 -6.91 -13.25 18.66
CA THR A 105 -6.93 -13.72 20.03
C THR A 105 -7.70 -12.74 20.88
N LYS A 106 -8.77 -13.20 21.49
CA LYS A 106 -9.50 -12.35 22.36
C LYS A 106 -8.80 -12.24 23.68
N ARG A 107 -8.51 -11.00 24.07
CA ARG A 107 -7.95 -10.78 25.34
C ARG A 107 -9.03 -10.96 26.35
N LYS A 108 -8.84 -11.81 27.32
CA LYS A 108 -9.76 -11.89 28.38
C LYS A 108 -9.49 -10.75 29.23
N SER A 109 -10.36 -9.86 29.30
CA SER A 109 -10.14 -8.78 30.19
C SER A 109 -10.43 -9.24 31.53
N ARG A 110 -10.10 -9.15 32.00
CA ARG A 110 -10.50 -9.54 33.07
C ARG A 110 -10.22 -9.30 33.79
#